data_acef3d624999ebe2c4a27f0b41879ded
#
_entry.id   acef3d624999ebe2c4a27f0b41879ded
#
_cell.length_a   1.000
_cell.length_b   1.000
_cell.length_c   1.000
_cell.angle_alpha   90.00
_cell.angle_beta   90.00
_cell.angle_gamma   90.00
#
_symmetry.space_group_name_H-M   'P 1'
#
loop_
_entity.id
_entity.type
_entity.pdbx_description
1 polymer ?
#
loop_
_entity_poly.entity_id
_entity_poly.type
_entity_poly.pdbx_seq_one_letter_code
_entity_poly.pdbx_strand_id
1 'polypeptide(L)'
;MFRHFAVLLFIMASNPPHPQLIHNALQSLPSALFVLTCTYDKFSDGILTRWVQQCSSEPPMVVVAIPKGQPIEPMLRDARAFALCMVQANDRRAQRLFGNEHDLDDDPFLSIETKTAITGMPILPESRLWLDCKLEGHLSPDADCRLYLGQVVAAHIELPKRGSKKDDLIQTPLHDRRKSPRSTPAISNTTS
;
A
#
# COMPACT_ATOMS: atom_id res chain seq x y z
N MET A 1 -47.20 40.23 -23.22
CA MET A 1 -47.20 38.86 -23.75
C MET A 1 -45.86 38.24 -23.35
N PHE A 2 -45.72 37.79 -22.07
CA PHE A 2 -44.48 37.22 -21.50
C PHE A 2 -44.63 35.72 -21.44
N ARG A 3 -43.86 35.02 -22.30
CA ARG A 3 -43.75 33.55 -22.25
C ARG A 3 -42.79 33.18 -21.10
N HIS A 4 -43.34 32.62 -20.04
CA HIS A 4 -42.60 32.00 -18.97
C HIS A 4 -41.86 30.79 -19.51
N PHE A 5 -40.54 30.89 -19.57
CA PHE A 5 -39.63 29.75 -19.81
C PHE A 5 -39.44 29.06 -18.46
N ALA A 6 -40.24 28.06 -18.20
CA ALA A 6 -40.04 27.19 -17.04
C ALA A 6 -38.83 26.33 -17.35
N VAL A 7 -37.67 26.72 -16.80
CA VAL A 7 -36.50 25.84 -16.72
C VAL A 7 -36.85 24.75 -15.72
N LEU A 8 -37.27 23.61 -16.24
CA LEU A 8 -37.42 22.40 -15.45
C LEU A 8 -36.02 21.93 -15.05
N LEU A 9 -35.58 22.35 -13.87
CA LEU A 9 -34.36 21.83 -13.25
C LEU A 9 -34.64 20.36 -12.86
N PHE A 10 -34.29 19.45 -13.75
CA PHE A 10 -34.32 18.02 -13.47
C PHE A 10 -33.21 17.75 -12.46
N ILE A 11 -33.51 17.99 -11.19
CA ILE A 11 -32.70 17.47 -10.09
C ILE A 11 -32.88 15.97 -10.18
N MET A 12 -31.92 15.31 -10.81
CA MET A 12 -31.72 13.88 -10.63
C MET A 12 -31.50 13.67 -9.13
N ALA A 13 -32.55 13.36 -8.41
CA ALA A 13 -32.48 12.79 -7.09
C ALA A 13 -31.77 11.46 -7.27
N SER A 14 -30.42 11.50 -7.28
CA SER A 14 -29.62 10.29 -7.14
C SER A 14 -30.01 9.71 -5.80
N ASN A 15 -30.75 8.59 -5.82
CA ASN A 15 -30.89 7.81 -4.61
C ASN A 15 -29.50 7.66 -4.00
N PRO A 16 -29.34 7.93 -2.69
CA PRO A 16 -28.03 7.75 -2.06
C PRO A 16 -27.54 6.35 -2.40
N PRO A 17 -26.28 6.21 -2.81
CA PRO A 17 -25.77 4.93 -3.27
C PRO A 17 -26.00 3.90 -2.16
N HIS A 18 -26.56 2.74 -2.53
CA HIS A 18 -26.89 1.69 -1.57
C HIS A 18 -25.59 1.31 -0.82
N PRO A 19 -25.53 1.35 0.52
CA PRO A 19 -24.30 1.11 1.29
C PRO A 19 -23.60 -0.20 0.90
N GLN A 20 -24.39 -1.25 0.59
CA GLN A 20 -23.86 -2.52 0.12
C GLN A 20 -23.15 -2.43 -1.23
N LEU A 21 -23.63 -1.57 -2.14
CA LEU A 21 -22.98 -1.36 -3.44
C LEU A 21 -21.62 -0.68 -3.27
N ILE A 22 -21.52 0.32 -2.41
CA ILE A 22 -20.26 0.98 -2.08
C ILE A 22 -19.29 -0.03 -1.48
N HIS A 23 -19.74 -0.81 -0.49
CA HIS A 23 -18.92 -1.85 0.14
C HIS A 23 -18.39 -2.85 -0.89
N ASN A 24 -19.25 -3.40 -1.73
CA ASN A 24 -18.87 -4.37 -2.76
C ASN A 24 -17.88 -3.78 -3.78
N ALA A 25 -18.09 -2.51 -4.18
CA ALA A 25 -17.18 -1.80 -5.08
C ALA A 25 -15.78 -1.64 -4.47
N LEU A 26 -15.70 -1.23 -3.19
CA LEU A 26 -14.44 -1.09 -2.47
C LEU A 26 -13.72 -2.43 -2.28
N GLN A 27 -14.47 -3.51 -1.98
CA GLN A 27 -13.91 -4.87 -1.88
C GLN A 27 -13.39 -5.41 -3.22
N SER A 28 -13.85 -4.85 -4.34
CA SER A 28 -13.39 -5.24 -5.68
C SER A 28 -12.10 -4.54 -6.10
N LEU A 29 -11.59 -3.59 -5.32
CA LEU A 29 -10.31 -2.95 -5.60
C LEU A 29 -9.18 -3.97 -5.47
N PRO A 30 -8.28 -4.06 -6.45
CA PRO A 30 -7.13 -4.95 -6.36
C PRO A 30 -6.25 -4.57 -5.17
N SER A 31 -5.94 -5.54 -4.34
CA SER A 31 -5.05 -5.32 -3.20
C SER A 31 -4.20 -6.57 -2.95
N ALA A 32 -2.96 -6.37 -2.57
CA ALA A 32 -2.11 -7.43 -2.04
C ALA A 32 -2.21 -7.48 -0.51
N LEU A 33 -1.86 -8.61 0.08
CA LEU A 33 -1.79 -8.76 1.53
C LEU A 33 -0.35 -8.55 1.99
N PHE A 34 -0.18 -7.69 2.98
CA PHE A 34 1.11 -7.41 3.59
C PHE A 34 1.05 -7.66 5.11
N VAL A 35 2.19 -8.05 5.66
CA VAL A 35 2.49 -7.87 7.08
C VAL A 35 3.31 -6.59 7.19
N LEU A 36 2.80 -5.60 7.90
CA LEU A 36 3.57 -4.46 8.35
C LEU A 36 4.26 -4.86 9.64
N THR A 37 5.56 -4.68 9.72
CA THR A 37 6.38 -5.05 10.88
C THR A 37 7.09 -3.84 11.46
N CYS A 38 7.25 -3.81 12.76
CA CYS A 38 7.97 -2.77 13.46
C CYS A 38 8.70 -3.36 14.67
N THR A 39 9.84 -2.79 15.01
CA THR A 39 10.52 -3.07 16.27
C THR A 39 10.92 -1.77 16.94
N TYR A 40 10.75 -1.68 18.24
CA TYR A 40 11.19 -0.55 19.04
C TYR A 40 11.67 -1.04 20.41
N ASP A 41 12.83 -0.60 20.81
CA ASP A 41 13.57 -1.09 22.01
C ASP A 41 13.77 -2.62 21.91
N LYS A 42 13.07 -3.40 22.69
CA LYS A 42 13.14 -4.89 22.70
C LYS A 42 11.87 -5.56 22.21
N PHE A 43 10.88 -4.79 21.81
CA PHE A 43 9.59 -5.28 21.38
C PHE A 43 9.48 -5.25 19.87
N SER A 44 8.96 -6.33 19.33
CA SER A 44 8.64 -6.43 17.91
C SER A 44 7.16 -6.77 17.76
N ASP A 45 6.50 -6.14 16.78
CA ASP A 45 5.11 -6.41 16.48
C ASP A 45 4.85 -6.33 14.98
N GLY A 46 3.73 -6.87 14.55
CA GLY A 46 3.32 -6.85 13.16
C GLY A 46 1.81 -6.94 13.01
N ILE A 47 1.30 -6.37 11.93
CA ILE A 47 -0.13 -6.41 11.61
C ILE A 47 -0.35 -6.71 10.14
N LEU A 48 -1.37 -7.52 9.85
CA LEU A 48 -1.85 -7.73 8.48
C LEU A 48 -2.58 -6.49 7.97
N THR A 49 -2.22 -6.05 6.77
CA THR A 49 -2.91 -4.96 6.08
C THR A 49 -3.01 -5.22 4.57
N ARG A 50 -4.09 -4.74 3.95
CA ARG A 50 -4.30 -4.75 2.50
C ARG A 50 -4.19 -3.35 1.89
N TRP A 51 -4.25 -2.33 2.71
CA TRP A 51 -4.34 -0.95 2.25
C TRP A 51 -2.96 -0.32 2.16
N VAL A 52 -2.18 -0.82 1.19
CA VAL A 52 -0.83 -0.34 0.86
C VAL A 52 -0.84 0.17 -0.57
N GLN A 53 -0.42 1.42 -0.76
CA GLN A 53 -0.36 2.02 -2.08
C GLN A 53 0.89 2.88 -2.25
N GLN A 54 1.53 2.80 -3.42
CA GLN A 54 2.55 3.79 -3.79
C GLN A 54 1.91 5.17 -3.94
N CYS A 55 2.47 6.18 -3.30
CA CYS A 55 1.96 7.57 -3.33
C CYS A 55 2.96 8.58 -3.90
N SER A 56 4.23 8.21 -4.08
CA SER A 56 5.25 9.04 -4.75
C SER A 56 6.30 8.18 -5.45
N SER A 57 6.90 8.74 -6.51
CA SER A 57 8.01 8.11 -7.22
C SER A 57 9.35 8.76 -6.89
N GLU A 58 9.36 10.06 -6.55
CA GLU A 58 10.57 10.82 -6.21
C GLU A 58 10.27 11.79 -5.07
N PRO A 59 10.73 11.53 -3.85
CA PRO A 59 11.31 10.25 -3.41
C PRO A 59 10.29 9.10 -3.49
N PRO A 60 10.74 7.82 -3.55
CA PRO A 60 9.81 6.69 -3.59
C PRO A 60 9.10 6.55 -2.24
N MET A 61 7.77 6.62 -2.23
CA MET A 61 6.97 6.57 -1.01
C MET A 61 5.75 5.66 -1.15
N VAL A 62 5.37 5.10 -0.03
CA VAL A 62 4.13 4.33 0.14
C VAL A 62 3.27 4.94 1.23
N VAL A 63 1.96 4.79 1.09
CA VAL A 63 0.98 5.03 2.13
C VAL A 63 0.39 3.70 2.58
N VAL A 64 0.24 3.56 3.90
CA VAL A 64 -0.39 2.39 4.54
C VAL A 64 -1.50 2.87 5.45
N ALA A 65 -2.70 2.29 5.32
CA ALA A 65 -3.78 2.55 6.26
C ALA A 65 -3.82 1.43 7.31
N ILE A 66 -3.87 1.84 8.58
CA ILE A 66 -3.95 0.96 9.74
C ILE A 66 -5.18 1.36 10.56
N PRO A 67 -6.02 0.40 11.00
CA PRO A 67 -7.12 0.69 11.91
C PRO A 67 -6.61 1.39 13.18
N LYS A 68 -7.35 2.40 13.65
CA LYS A 68 -6.96 3.13 14.86
C LYS A 68 -7.05 2.24 16.09
N GLY A 69 -6.13 2.47 17.05
CA GLY A 69 -6.10 1.73 18.30
C GLY A 69 -5.27 0.43 18.25
N GLN A 70 -4.56 0.19 17.15
CA GLN A 70 -3.68 -0.97 17.07
C GLN A 70 -2.43 -0.79 17.95
N PRO A 71 -1.99 -1.84 18.68
CA PRO A 71 -0.82 -1.79 19.56
C PRO A 71 0.47 -1.35 18.87
N ILE A 72 0.62 -1.67 17.59
CA ILE A 72 1.80 -1.28 16.80
C ILE A 72 1.91 0.23 16.54
N GLU A 73 0.83 1.01 16.68
CA GLU A 73 0.84 2.43 16.36
C GLU A 73 1.83 3.29 17.21
N PRO A 74 1.91 3.13 18.54
CA PRO A 74 2.97 3.78 19.33
C PRO A 74 4.37 3.42 18.84
N MET A 75 4.62 2.14 18.60
CA MET A 75 5.93 1.65 18.13
C MET A 75 6.33 2.27 16.80
N LEU A 76 5.42 2.40 15.84
CA LEU A 76 5.67 3.06 14.56
C LEU A 76 6.12 4.52 14.72
N ARG A 77 5.50 5.25 15.65
CA ARG A 77 5.86 6.65 15.93
C ARG A 77 7.21 6.78 16.59
N ASP A 78 7.53 5.89 17.50
CA ASP A 78 8.77 5.94 18.29
C ASP A 78 9.95 5.40 17.47
N ALA A 79 9.80 4.28 16.77
CA ALA A 79 10.82 3.71 15.88
C ALA A 79 11.07 4.55 14.62
N ARG A 80 10.10 5.35 14.18
CA ARG A 80 10.19 6.14 12.95
C ARG A 80 10.51 5.30 11.71
N ALA A 81 10.13 4.02 11.72
CA ALA A 81 10.39 3.07 10.63
C ALA A 81 9.42 1.90 10.69
N PHE A 82 9.26 1.21 9.56
CA PHE A 82 8.53 -0.03 9.44
C PHE A 82 8.98 -0.81 8.19
N ALA A 83 8.76 -2.12 8.18
CA ALA A 83 8.87 -2.88 6.94
C ALA A 83 7.50 -3.39 6.48
N LEU A 84 7.36 -3.60 5.19
CA LEU A 84 6.19 -4.20 4.54
C LEU A 84 6.62 -5.49 3.87
N CYS A 85 6.07 -6.61 4.29
CA CYS A 85 6.37 -7.93 3.79
C CYS A 85 5.15 -8.50 3.08
N MET A 86 5.19 -8.64 1.75
CA MET A 86 4.07 -9.20 1.00
C MET A 86 3.94 -10.69 1.28
N VAL A 87 2.74 -11.12 1.66
CA VAL A 87 2.40 -12.51 1.94
C VAL A 87 1.29 -13.00 1.01
N GLN A 88 1.13 -14.31 0.90
CA GLN A 88 0.03 -14.87 0.10
C GLN A 88 -1.31 -14.63 0.80
N ALA A 89 -2.37 -14.41 0.02
CA ALA A 89 -3.70 -14.14 0.57
C ALA A 89 -4.26 -15.29 1.42
N ASN A 90 -3.80 -16.52 1.18
CA ASN A 90 -4.18 -17.74 1.90
C ASN A 90 -3.12 -18.21 2.92
N ASP A 91 -2.16 -17.37 3.26
CA ASP A 91 -1.12 -17.68 4.24
C ASP A 91 -1.73 -17.75 5.65
N ARG A 92 -2.04 -18.98 6.08
CA ARG A 92 -2.64 -19.24 7.41
C ARG A 92 -1.69 -18.90 8.56
N ARG A 93 -0.37 -19.00 8.33
CA ARG A 93 0.62 -18.66 9.36
C ARG A 93 0.64 -17.16 9.59
N ALA A 94 0.70 -16.37 8.52
CA ALA A 94 0.62 -14.93 8.62
C ALA A 94 -0.70 -14.46 9.24
N GLN A 95 -1.82 -15.09 8.87
CA GLN A 95 -3.13 -14.78 9.45
C GLN A 95 -3.20 -15.07 10.96
N ARG A 96 -2.59 -16.17 11.41
CA ARG A 96 -2.58 -16.52 12.84
C ARG A 96 -1.67 -15.61 13.66
N LEU A 97 -0.49 -15.25 13.15
CA LEU A 97 0.53 -14.51 13.89
C LEU A 97 0.31 -12.99 13.85
N PHE A 98 -0.29 -12.46 12.79
CA PHE A 98 -0.41 -11.02 12.54
C PHE A 98 -1.85 -10.57 12.25
N GLY A 99 -2.82 -11.47 12.41
CA GLY A 99 -4.25 -11.14 12.33
C GLY A 99 -4.73 -10.38 13.56
N ASN A 100 -5.93 -9.81 13.49
CA ASN A 100 -6.51 -8.98 14.55
C ASN A 100 -6.77 -9.69 15.89
N GLU A 101 -6.60 -11.01 15.95
CA GLU A 101 -6.90 -11.84 17.14
C GLU A 101 -5.64 -12.38 17.82
N HIS A 102 -4.43 -11.89 17.47
CA HIS A 102 -3.24 -12.35 18.19
C HIS A 102 -3.19 -11.72 19.58
N ASP A 103 -2.82 -12.55 20.56
CA ASP A 103 -2.69 -12.11 21.94
C ASP A 103 -1.45 -11.23 22.08
N LEU A 104 -1.57 -10.06 22.73
CA LEU A 104 -0.47 -9.09 22.87
C LEU A 104 0.70 -9.62 23.70
N ASP A 105 0.47 -10.67 24.48
CA ASP A 105 1.49 -11.31 25.30
C ASP A 105 2.39 -12.27 24.52
N ASP A 106 2.02 -12.63 23.27
CA ASP A 106 2.80 -13.50 22.40
C ASP A 106 3.57 -12.69 21.38
N ASP A 107 4.89 -12.59 21.54
CA ASP A 107 5.77 -12.05 20.50
C ASP A 107 5.69 -12.92 19.22
N PRO A 108 5.07 -12.43 18.13
CA PRO A 108 4.89 -13.22 16.93
C PRO A 108 6.21 -13.61 16.25
N PHE A 109 7.30 -12.95 16.60
CA PHE A 109 8.62 -13.15 16.02
C PHE A 109 9.45 -14.22 16.75
N LEU A 110 9.04 -14.68 17.95
CA LEU A 110 9.74 -15.78 18.64
C LEU A 110 9.81 -17.08 17.83
N SER A 111 8.83 -17.30 16.95
CA SER A 111 8.74 -18.49 16.10
C SER A 111 9.14 -18.27 14.64
N ILE A 112 9.63 -17.07 14.30
CA ILE A 112 9.98 -16.69 12.93
C ILE A 112 11.40 -16.16 12.91
N GLU A 113 12.26 -16.80 12.12
CA GLU A 113 13.54 -16.20 11.78
C GLU A 113 13.30 -14.98 10.89
N THR A 114 13.85 -13.82 11.27
CA THR A 114 13.71 -12.57 10.52
C THR A 114 15.05 -12.10 9.99
N LYS A 115 15.00 -11.31 8.93
CA LYS A 115 16.13 -10.53 8.42
C LYS A 115 15.88 -9.06 8.71
N THR A 116 16.89 -8.24 8.53
CA THR A 116 16.78 -6.77 8.61
C THR A 116 17.45 -6.15 7.38
N ALA A 117 17.06 -4.91 7.05
CA ALA A 117 17.71 -4.13 6.01
C ALA A 117 18.25 -2.81 6.60
N ILE A 118 17.98 -1.68 5.98
CA ILE A 118 18.58 -0.39 6.37
C ILE A 118 18.03 0.14 7.69
N THR A 119 16.72 0.02 7.91
CA THR A 119 16.07 0.57 9.11
C THR A 119 16.16 -0.34 10.34
N GLY A 120 16.54 -1.61 10.14
CA GLY A 120 16.58 -2.60 11.20
C GLY A 120 15.23 -3.24 11.52
N MET A 121 14.17 -2.92 10.77
CA MET A 121 12.84 -3.51 10.96
C MET A 121 12.83 -4.99 10.54
N PRO A 122 12.02 -5.84 11.23
CA PRO A 122 11.93 -7.26 10.93
C PRO A 122 11.39 -7.51 9.52
N ILE A 123 12.08 -8.29 8.72
CA ILE A 123 11.68 -8.70 7.39
C ILE A 123 11.42 -10.21 7.40
N LEU A 124 10.23 -10.62 6.97
CA LEU A 124 9.85 -12.02 6.87
C LEU A 124 10.62 -12.69 5.72
N PRO A 125 11.36 -13.80 5.97
CA PRO A 125 12.29 -14.38 5.00
C PRO A 125 11.61 -14.93 3.75
N GLU A 126 10.36 -15.38 3.87
CA GLU A 126 9.58 -15.99 2.77
C GLU A 126 8.84 -14.95 1.91
N SER A 127 9.01 -13.66 2.21
CA SER A 127 8.34 -12.60 1.45
C SER A 127 8.98 -12.40 0.09
N ARG A 128 8.21 -12.65 -0.97
CA ARG A 128 8.65 -12.41 -2.36
C ARG A 128 8.90 -10.93 -2.68
N LEU A 129 8.23 -10.05 -1.97
CA LEU A 129 8.42 -8.61 -2.03
C LEU A 129 8.45 -8.07 -0.62
N TRP A 130 9.46 -7.26 -0.32
CA TRP A 130 9.45 -6.46 0.89
C TRP A 130 9.96 -5.05 0.63
N LEU A 131 9.48 -4.11 1.42
CA LEU A 131 9.87 -2.71 1.41
C LEU A 131 10.32 -2.34 2.82
N ASP A 132 11.48 -1.73 2.93
CA ASP A 132 12.00 -1.18 4.18
C ASP A 132 11.83 0.33 4.13
N CYS A 133 11.13 0.91 5.11
CA CYS A 133 10.60 2.26 5.05
C CYS A 133 10.98 3.09 6.28
N LYS A 134 11.42 4.32 6.05
CA LYS A 134 11.45 5.36 7.08
C LYS A 134 10.10 6.03 7.16
N LEU A 135 9.57 6.20 8.36
CA LEU A 135 8.31 6.90 8.58
C LEU A 135 8.51 8.41 8.46
N GLU A 136 7.92 9.01 7.45
CA GLU A 136 7.94 10.45 7.22
C GLU A 136 6.86 11.18 8.02
N GLY A 137 5.69 10.56 8.18
CA GLY A 137 4.59 11.14 8.92
C GLY A 137 3.34 10.27 8.91
N HIS A 138 2.30 10.79 9.55
CA HIS A 138 0.99 10.15 9.51
C HIS A 138 -0.11 11.20 9.40
N LEU A 139 -1.24 10.80 8.79
CA LEU A 139 -2.47 11.56 8.71
C LEU A 139 -3.55 10.81 9.50
N SER A 140 -4.32 11.55 10.29
CA SER A 140 -5.43 10.97 11.06
C SER A 140 -6.76 11.59 10.58
N PRO A 141 -7.32 11.11 9.46
CA PRO A 141 -8.61 11.58 8.97
C PRO A 141 -9.72 11.26 9.98
N ASP A 142 -10.87 11.89 9.83
CA ASP A 142 -12.08 11.54 10.58
C ASP A 142 -12.69 10.24 10.00
N ALA A 143 -12.00 9.14 10.26
CA ALA A 143 -12.30 7.80 9.79
C ALA A 143 -11.76 6.77 10.81
N ASP A 144 -12.01 5.50 10.59
CA ASP A 144 -11.58 4.40 11.44
C ASP A 144 -10.10 4.04 11.32
N CYS A 145 -9.41 4.56 10.30
CA CYS A 145 -8.00 4.29 10.02
C CYS A 145 -7.13 5.55 10.15
N ARG A 146 -5.84 5.30 10.39
CA ARG A 146 -4.76 6.29 10.27
C ARG A 146 -3.87 5.92 9.09
N LEU A 147 -3.41 6.94 8.36
CA LEU A 147 -2.55 6.77 7.19
C LEU A 147 -1.10 7.06 7.58
N TYR A 148 -0.22 6.09 7.37
CA TYR A 148 1.22 6.22 7.61
C TYR A 148 1.94 6.38 6.28
N LEU A 149 2.81 7.38 6.18
CA LEU A 149 3.60 7.70 5.00
C LEU A 149 5.03 7.22 5.21
N GLY A 150 5.51 6.31 4.38
CA GLY A 150 6.86 5.77 4.47
C GLY A 150 7.68 6.05 3.22
N GLN A 151 8.88 6.61 3.38
CA GLN A 151 9.88 6.65 2.33
C GLN A 151 10.54 5.29 2.22
N VAL A 152 10.48 4.67 1.04
CA VAL A 152 11.12 3.38 0.78
C VAL A 152 12.63 3.60 0.63
N VAL A 153 13.41 3.03 1.55
CA VAL A 153 14.88 3.15 1.59
C VAL A 153 15.60 1.88 1.14
N ALA A 154 14.93 0.72 1.21
CA ALA A 154 15.39 -0.52 0.62
C ALA A 154 14.19 -1.37 0.19
N ALA A 155 14.39 -2.24 -0.79
CA ALA A 155 13.36 -3.13 -1.29
C ALA A 155 13.97 -4.39 -1.89
N HIS A 156 13.17 -5.45 -1.94
CA HIS A 156 13.48 -6.67 -2.67
C HIS A 156 12.23 -7.19 -3.38
N ILE A 157 12.42 -7.79 -4.54
CA ILE A 157 11.38 -8.50 -5.27
C ILE A 157 11.94 -9.75 -5.92
N GLU A 158 11.32 -10.88 -5.67
CA GLU A 158 11.56 -12.09 -6.45
C GLU A 158 10.76 -12.04 -7.75
N LEU A 159 11.46 -11.90 -8.85
CA LEU A 159 10.83 -11.99 -10.16
C LEU A 159 10.42 -13.44 -10.47
N PRO A 160 9.24 -13.68 -11.06
CA PRO A 160 8.81 -15.01 -11.44
C PRO A 160 9.80 -15.63 -12.44
N LYS A 161 10.13 -16.90 -12.24
CA LYS A 161 10.89 -17.65 -13.24
C LYS A 161 10.10 -17.69 -14.54
N ARG A 162 10.78 -17.43 -15.68
CA ARG A 162 10.16 -17.52 -17.02
C ARG A 162 9.44 -18.87 -17.16
N GLY A 163 8.11 -18.85 -17.26
CA GLY A 163 7.28 -20.05 -17.46
C GLY A 163 6.30 -20.39 -16.32
N SER A 164 6.28 -19.67 -15.20
CA SER A 164 5.20 -19.80 -14.21
C SER A 164 3.92 -19.12 -14.70
N LYS A 165 2.75 -19.73 -14.41
CA LYS A 165 1.46 -19.16 -14.80
C LYS A 165 1.31 -17.74 -14.25
N LYS A 166 0.81 -16.86 -15.10
CA LYS A 166 0.67 -15.41 -14.91
C LYS A 166 -0.24 -14.98 -13.74
N ASP A 167 -0.88 -15.94 -13.06
CA ASP A 167 -1.96 -15.69 -12.10
C ASP A 167 -1.48 -15.38 -10.66
N ASP A 168 -0.17 -15.46 -10.40
CA ASP A 168 0.37 -15.25 -9.04
C ASP A 168 0.96 -13.85 -8.82
N LEU A 169 0.82 -12.93 -9.74
CA LEU A 169 1.59 -11.71 -9.70
C LEU A 169 0.77 -10.46 -9.94
N ILE A 170 0.78 -9.61 -8.94
CA ILE A 170 0.82 -8.15 -9.01
C ILE A 170 0.50 -7.67 -10.42
N GLN A 171 -0.59 -6.95 -10.57
CA GLN A 171 -0.93 -6.23 -11.79
C GLN A 171 0.31 -5.53 -12.35
N THR A 172 0.59 -5.78 -13.61
CA THR A 172 1.72 -5.22 -14.37
C THR A 172 1.92 -3.74 -14.07
N PRO A 173 3.14 -3.30 -13.74
CA PRO A 173 3.41 -1.89 -13.54
C PRO A 173 2.97 -1.07 -14.75
N LEU A 174 2.31 0.05 -14.51
CA LEU A 174 2.05 1.06 -15.53
C LEU A 174 3.35 1.35 -16.28
N HIS A 175 3.35 1.09 -17.58
CA HIS A 175 4.49 1.26 -18.48
C HIS A 175 5.09 2.66 -18.31
N ASP A 176 6.37 2.73 -17.96
CA ASP A 176 7.11 3.99 -17.82
C ASP A 176 7.12 4.73 -19.17
N ARG A 177 6.26 5.75 -19.31
CA ARG A 177 6.18 6.59 -20.51
C ARG A 177 7.38 7.53 -20.69
N ARG A 178 8.43 7.44 -19.87
CA ARG A 178 9.58 8.36 -19.90
C ARG A 178 10.69 7.96 -20.86
N LYS A 179 10.56 6.90 -21.66
CA LYS A 179 11.53 6.50 -22.67
C LYS A 179 10.98 6.58 -24.09
N SER A 180 10.50 7.75 -24.49
CA SER A 180 10.36 8.09 -25.90
C SER A 180 11.34 9.22 -26.20
N PRO A 181 12.40 9.01 -27.00
CA PRO A 181 13.24 10.12 -27.44
C PRO A 181 12.38 11.03 -28.34
N ARG A 182 12.28 12.30 -27.97
CA ARG A 182 11.69 13.32 -28.84
C ARG A 182 12.54 13.39 -30.10
N SER A 183 11.99 12.92 -31.20
CA SER A 183 12.53 13.21 -32.52
C SER A 183 12.40 14.72 -32.79
N THR A 184 13.50 15.42 -32.77
CA THR A 184 13.60 16.81 -33.22
C THR A 184 13.32 16.84 -34.72
N PRO A 185 12.35 17.61 -35.23
CA PRO A 185 12.21 17.79 -36.69
C PRO A 185 13.37 18.60 -37.19
N ALA A 186 14.06 18.09 -38.21
CA ALA A 186 15.09 18.78 -38.92
C ALA A 186 14.46 20.00 -39.65
N ILE A 187 14.99 21.19 -39.35
CA ILE A 187 14.67 22.43 -40.08
C ILE A 187 15.48 22.39 -41.40
N SER A 188 14.79 22.14 -42.49
CA SER A 188 15.38 22.31 -43.81
C SER A 188 15.39 23.80 -44.17
N ASN A 189 16.55 24.45 -44.08
CA ASN A 189 16.78 25.73 -44.72
C ASN A 189 16.94 25.50 -46.23
N THR A 190 16.00 26.01 -47.00
CA THR A 190 16.18 26.19 -48.46
C THR A 190 16.30 27.67 -48.71
N THR A 191 17.51 28.08 -49.03
CA THR A 191 17.85 29.40 -49.62
C THR A 191 17.60 29.33 -51.12
N SER A 192 16.80 30.22 -51.64
CA SER A 192 16.94 30.82 -52.99
C SER A 192 16.12 32.09 -53.09
#